data_345e7f25aadec87fbe22d68609e3aec5
#
_entry.id   345e7f25aadec87fbe22d68609e3aec5
#
_cell.length_a   1.000
_cell.length_b   1.000
_cell.length_c   1.000
_cell.angle_alpha   90.00
_cell.angle_beta   90.00
_cell.angle_gamma   90.00
#
_symmetry.space_group_name_H-M   'P 1'
#
loop_
_entity.id
_entity.type
_entity.pdbx_description
1 polymer ?
#
loop_
_entity_poly.entity_id
_entity_poly.type
_entity_poly.pdbx_seq_one_letter_code
_entity_poly.pdbx_strand_id
1 'polypeptide(L)'
;MTSTTLTPRSRAKSDYLNLTLWTFQGWIAMFFVAAGYAKLTESMENLTVLMHWPAMASASFVRGLGVVEIVLALMVLAPLASWRFGRPLLMTASVGLLALESIMLILHATELDIGLALTNLFLIAITAPVLWFRRH
;
A
#
# COMPACT_ATOMS: atom_id res chain seq x y z
N MET A 1 34.85 4.12 20.92
CA MET A 1 33.51 4.33 20.36
C MET A 1 33.36 5.79 20.02
N THR A 2 33.45 6.14 18.76
CA THR A 2 33.14 7.49 18.27
C THR A 2 31.62 7.60 18.15
N SER A 3 30.98 8.25 19.14
CA SER A 3 29.59 8.65 19.02
C SER A 3 29.50 9.75 17.94
N THR A 4 29.10 9.39 16.73
CA THR A 4 28.78 10.33 15.68
C THR A 4 27.50 11.08 16.08
N THR A 5 27.68 12.20 16.77
CA THR A 5 26.57 13.11 17.06
C THR A 5 26.10 13.71 15.74
N LEU A 6 24.90 13.35 15.31
CA LEU A 6 24.27 13.91 14.12
C LEU A 6 24.15 15.46 14.31
N THR A 7 24.49 16.20 13.26
CA THR A 7 24.26 17.64 13.27
C THR A 7 22.75 17.95 13.39
N PRO A 8 22.36 19.10 13.95
CA PRO A 8 20.93 19.47 14.04
C PRO A 8 20.21 19.41 12.69
N ARG A 9 20.89 19.79 11.60
CA ARG A 9 20.33 19.74 10.24
C ARG A 9 20.12 18.31 9.71
N SER A 10 21.05 17.40 10.00
CA SER A 10 20.90 15.99 9.60
C SER A 10 19.84 15.26 10.42
N ARG A 11 19.67 15.62 11.69
CA ARG A 11 18.61 15.13 12.55
C ARG A 11 17.24 15.56 12.04
N ALA A 12 17.06 16.85 11.74
CA ALA A 12 15.82 17.38 11.19
C ALA A 12 15.45 16.69 9.86
N LYS A 13 16.42 16.46 8.96
CA LYS A 13 16.21 15.72 7.72
C LYS A 13 15.70 14.29 7.97
N SER A 14 16.29 13.59 8.92
CA SER A 14 15.89 12.23 9.30
C SER A 14 14.47 12.20 9.88
N ASP A 15 14.13 13.17 10.72
CA ASP A 15 12.80 13.26 11.33
C ASP A 15 11.72 13.56 10.28
N TYR A 16 11.97 14.48 9.34
CA TYR A 16 11.06 14.75 8.23
C TYR A 16 10.87 13.55 7.31
N LEU A 17 11.95 12.84 6.97
CA LEU A 17 11.85 11.62 6.18
C LEU A 17 11.00 10.57 6.90
N ASN A 18 11.26 10.35 8.18
CA ASN A 18 10.51 9.39 8.98
C ASN A 18 9.01 9.75 9.06
N LEU A 19 8.69 11.03 9.27
CA LEU A 19 7.31 11.51 9.28
C LEU A 19 6.64 11.30 7.92
N THR A 20 7.33 11.60 6.83
CA THR A 20 6.83 11.39 5.47
C THR A 20 6.53 9.91 5.21
N LEU A 21 7.44 9.01 5.60
CA LEU A 21 7.23 7.58 5.43
C LEU A 21 6.05 7.05 6.26
N TRP A 22 5.86 7.53 7.49
CA TRP A 22 4.70 7.18 8.30
C TRP A 22 3.40 7.72 7.70
N THR A 23 3.42 8.90 7.12
CA THR A 23 2.28 9.46 6.38
C THR A 23 1.93 8.58 5.20
N PHE A 24 2.91 8.16 4.40
CA PHE A 24 2.69 7.23 3.29
C PHE A 24 2.13 5.88 3.76
N GLN A 25 2.71 5.31 4.81
CA GLN A 25 2.21 4.05 5.39
C GLN A 25 0.76 4.17 5.86
N GLY A 26 0.39 5.29 6.48
CA GLY A 26 -0.99 5.57 6.88
C GLY A 26 -1.95 5.67 5.70
N TRP A 27 -1.56 6.37 4.63
CA TRP A 27 -2.35 6.48 3.40
C TRP A 27 -2.52 5.13 2.70
N ILE A 28 -1.44 4.37 2.56
CA ILE A 28 -1.47 3.02 1.98
C ILE A 28 -2.43 2.13 2.76
N ALA A 29 -2.27 2.07 4.08
CA ALA A 29 -3.11 1.24 4.94
C ALA A 29 -4.59 1.65 4.85
N MET A 30 -4.89 2.93 4.91
CA MET A 30 -6.26 3.44 4.81
C MET A 30 -6.91 3.09 3.47
N PHE A 31 -6.18 3.26 2.37
CA PHE A 31 -6.68 2.95 1.03
C PHE A 31 -6.98 1.46 0.89
N PHE A 32 -6.06 0.58 1.24
CA PHE A 32 -6.23 -0.86 1.05
C PHE A 32 -7.20 -1.49 2.06
N VAL A 33 -7.33 -0.95 3.26
CA VAL A 33 -8.42 -1.35 4.17
C VAL A 33 -9.78 -0.98 3.56
N ALA A 34 -9.92 0.23 3.04
CA ALA A 34 -11.17 0.68 2.42
C ALA A 34 -11.50 -0.14 1.16
N ALA A 35 -10.51 -0.36 0.28
CA ALA A 35 -10.67 -1.14 -0.94
C ALA A 35 -11.00 -2.61 -0.64
N GLY A 36 -10.30 -3.20 0.33
CA GLY A 36 -10.54 -4.57 0.77
C GLY A 36 -11.89 -4.73 1.45
N TYR A 37 -12.28 -3.79 2.29
CA TYR A 37 -13.61 -3.77 2.92
C TYR A 37 -14.73 -3.69 1.89
N ALA A 38 -14.60 -2.83 0.88
CA ALA A 38 -15.55 -2.75 -0.21
C ALA A 38 -15.69 -4.09 -0.95
N LYS A 39 -14.56 -4.75 -1.26
CA LYS A 39 -14.56 -6.07 -1.91
C LYS A 39 -15.21 -7.16 -1.07
N LEU A 40 -15.25 -7.02 0.25
CA LEU A 40 -15.89 -7.99 1.15
C LEU A 40 -17.38 -7.73 1.37
N THR A 41 -17.82 -6.48 1.31
CA THR A 41 -19.16 -6.06 1.75
C THR A 41 -20.07 -5.59 0.62
N GLU A 42 -19.52 -5.01 -0.46
CA GLU A 42 -20.32 -4.53 -1.58
C GLU A 42 -20.79 -5.67 -2.48
N SER A 43 -21.91 -5.44 -3.19
CA SER A 43 -22.37 -6.35 -4.24
C SER A 43 -21.40 -6.37 -5.42
N MET A 44 -21.35 -7.48 -6.15
CA MET A 44 -20.52 -7.58 -7.37
C MET A 44 -20.92 -6.54 -8.42
N GLU A 45 -22.19 -6.17 -8.48
CA GLU A 45 -22.69 -5.12 -9.36
C GLU A 45 -22.09 -3.75 -8.99
N ASN A 46 -22.13 -3.38 -7.70
CA ASN A 46 -21.52 -2.13 -7.22
C ASN A 46 -20.01 -2.11 -7.41
N LEU A 47 -19.33 -3.22 -7.15
CA LEU A 47 -17.88 -3.33 -7.37
C LEU A 47 -17.51 -3.16 -8.86
N THR A 48 -18.33 -3.67 -9.76
CA THR A 48 -18.14 -3.47 -11.21
C THR A 48 -18.29 -2.00 -11.60
N VAL A 49 -19.24 -1.30 -11.00
CA VAL A 49 -19.38 0.16 -11.21
C VAL A 49 -18.19 0.93 -10.68
N LEU A 50 -17.66 0.54 -9.51
CA LEU A 50 -16.57 1.26 -8.84
C LEU A 50 -15.19 0.98 -9.46
N MET A 51 -14.95 -0.25 -9.87
CA MET A 51 -13.61 -0.74 -10.22
C MET A 51 -13.50 -1.32 -11.63
N HIS A 52 -14.60 -1.60 -12.31
CA HIS A 52 -14.77 -2.20 -13.64
C HIS A 52 -14.29 -3.65 -13.76
N TRP A 53 -13.05 -3.97 -13.38
CA TRP A 53 -12.45 -5.30 -13.54
C TRP A 53 -13.19 -6.46 -12.84
N PRO A 54 -13.96 -6.25 -11.71
CA PRO A 54 -14.69 -7.36 -11.08
C PRO A 54 -15.70 -8.05 -12.00
N ALA A 55 -16.15 -7.38 -13.05
CA ALA A 55 -17.01 -7.98 -14.06
C ALA A 55 -16.37 -9.19 -14.77
N MET A 56 -15.04 -9.25 -14.83
CA MET A 56 -14.27 -10.32 -15.47
C MET A 56 -13.77 -11.39 -14.49
N ALA A 57 -14.10 -11.26 -13.20
CA ALA A 57 -13.61 -12.14 -12.14
C ALA A 57 -14.73 -12.83 -11.40
N SER A 58 -14.44 -13.98 -10.76
CA SER A 58 -15.39 -14.64 -9.87
C SER A 58 -15.56 -13.85 -8.56
N ALA A 59 -16.74 -13.98 -7.94
CA ALA A 59 -17.00 -13.39 -6.63
C ALA A 59 -16.01 -13.89 -5.58
N SER A 60 -15.69 -15.19 -5.57
CA SER A 60 -14.72 -15.78 -4.64
C SER A 60 -13.33 -15.17 -4.78
N PHE A 61 -12.87 -14.92 -6.00
CA PHE A 61 -11.58 -14.27 -6.26
C PHE A 61 -11.57 -12.83 -5.73
N VAL A 62 -12.62 -12.06 -6.02
CA VAL A 62 -12.74 -10.66 -5.57
C VAL A 62 -12.77 -10.58 -4.04
N ARG A 63 -13.53 -11.44 -3.38
CA ARG A 63 -13.59 -11.51 -1.91
C ARG A 63 -12.23 -11.92 -1.31
N GLY A 64 -11.57 -12.93 -1.89
CA GLY A 64 -10.24 -13.35 -1.48
C GLY A 64 -9.20 -12.23 -1.62
N LEU A 65 -9.24 -11.48 -2.71
CA LEU A 65 -8.37 -10.32 -2.92
C LEU A 65 -8.63 -9.24 -1.86
N GLY A 66 -9.87 -8.99 -1.49
CA GLY A 66 -10.22 -8.06 -0.42
C GLY A 66 -9.61 -8.44 0.92
N VAL A 67 -9.61 -9.73 1.28
CA VAL A 67 -8.92 -10.23 2.49
C VAL A 67 -7.42 -9.99 2.40
N VAL A 68 -6.80 -10.30 1.28
CA VAL A 68 -5.35 -10.09 1.06
C VAL A 68 -4.99 -8.61 1.21
N GLU A 69 -5.76 -7.71 0.63
CA GLU A 69 -5.53 -6.26 0.73
C GLU A 69 -5.58 -5.76 2.18
N ILE A 70 -6.55 -6.21 2.97
CA ILE A 70 -6.66 -5.85 4.39
C ILE A 70 -5.46 -6.39 5.18
N VAL A 71 -5.09 -7.64 4.95
CA VAL A 71 -3.92 -8.25 5.62
C VAL A 71 -2.64 -7.47 5.29
N LEU A 72 -2.40 -7.17 4.02
CA LEU A 72 -1.24 -6.39 3.60
C LEU A 72 -1.25 -4.98 4.20
N ALA A 73 -2.42 -4.33 4.26
CA ALA A 73 -2.58 -3.01 4.88
C ALA A 73 -2.21 -3.03 6.38
N LEU A 74 -2.65 -4.05 7.11
CA LEU A 74 -2.30 -4.22 8.52
C LEU A 74 -0.80 -4.50 8.69
N MET A 75 -0.20 -5.27 7.80
CA MET A 75 1.24 -5.54 7.83
C MET A 75 2.08 -4.27 7.59
N VAL A 76 1.58 -3.32 6.80
CA VAL A 76 2.24 -2.01 6.61
C VAL A 76 2.33 -1.24 7.91
N LEU A 77 1.37 -1.40 8.81
CA LEU A 77 1.33 -0.76 10.12
C LEU A 77 1.96 -1.60 11.24
N ALA A 78 2.39 -2.82 10.96
CA ALA A 78 2.97 -3.73 11.96
C ALA A 78 4.15 -3.14 12.75
N PRO A 79 5.03 -2.27 12.18
CA PRO A 79 6.08 -1.63 12.96
C PRO A 79 5.61 -0.74 14.11
N LEU A 80 4.33 -0.32 14.12
CA LEU A 80 3.75 0.40 15.28
C LEU A 80 3.74 -0.45 16.54
N ALA A 81 3.58 -1.76 16.42
CA ALA A 81 3.60 -2.68 17.54
C ALA A 81 5.04 -3.07 17.94
N SER A 82 5.90 -3.33 16.97
CA SER A 82 7.29 -3.71 17.18
C SER A 82 8.09 -3.59 15.87
N TRP A 83 9.21 -2.89 15.90
CA TRP A 83 10.13 -2.83 14.75
C TRP A 83 10.78 -4.18 14.43
N ARG A 84 11.07 -4.97 15.44
CA ARG A 84 11.72 -6.27 15.27
C ARG A 84 10.90 -7.22 14.41
N PHE A 85 9.61 -7.34 14.69
CA PHE A 85 8.70 -8.23 13.98
C PHE A 85 7.96 -7.50 12.85
N GLY A 86 7.66 -6.23 13.03
CA GLY A 86 6.88 -5.44 12.08
C GLY A 86 7.65 -5.06 10.82
N ARG A 87 8.97 -4.86 10.92
CA ARG A 87 9.78 -4.50 9.74
C ARG A 87 9.79 -5.58 8.65
N PRO A 88 10.03 -6.87 8.94
CA PRO A 88 9.89 -7.91 7.92
C PRO A 88 8.49 -7.98 7.31
N LEU A 89 7.45 -7.80 8.13
CA LEU A 89 6.06 -7.75 7.66
C LEU A 89 5.83 -6.54 6.75
N LEU A 90 6.33 -5.37 7.10
CA LEU A 90 6.27 -4.17 6.27
C LEU A 90 6.97 -4.38 4.93
N MET A 91 8.15 -5.00 4.91
CA MET A 91 8.88 -5.27 3.67
C MET A 91 8.11 -6.23 2.77
N THR A 92 7.59 -7.32 3.32
CA THR A 92 6.78 -8.30 2.60
C THR A 92 5.51 -7.65 2.05
N ALA A 93 4.82 -6.86 2.87
CA ALA A 93 3.61 -6.15 2.45
C ALA A 93 3.90 -5.14 1.34
N SER A 94 4.98 -4.37 1.46
CA SER A 94 5.36 -3.37 0.43
C SER A 94 5.64 -4.01 -0.92
N VAL A 95 6.33 -5.15 -0.95
CA VAL A 95 6.56 -5.92 -2.18
C VAL A 95 5.23 -6.45 -2.74
N GLY A 96 4.39 -7.03 -1.90
CA GLY A 96 3.09 -7.54 -2.32
C GLY A 96 2.16 -6.45 -2.88
N LEU A 97 2.11 -5.30 -2.21
CA LEU A 97 1.33 -4.15 -2.65
C LEU A 97 1.86 -3.56 -3.95
N LEU A 98 3.18 -3.41 -4.10
CA LEU A 98 3.77 -2.94 -5.37
C LEU A 98 3.44 -3.86 -6.53
N ALA A 99 3.47 -5.17 -6.33
CA ALA A 99 3.07 -6.14 -7.35
C ALA A 99 1.58 -5.97 -7.71
N LEU A 100 0.71 -5.87 -6.70
CA LEU A 100 -0.72 -5.67 -6.88
C LEU A 100 -1.04 -4.34 -7.59
N GLU A 101 -0.45 -3.25 -7.13
CA GLU A 101 -0.61 -1.91 -7.71
C GLU A 101 -0.15 -1.87 -9.17
N SER A 102 0.96 -2.55 -9.49
CA SER A 102 1.50 -2.62 -10.85
C SER A 102 0.57 -3.42 -11.77
N ILE A 103 0.03 -4.54 -11.30
CA ILE A 103 -0.95 -5.33 -12.05
C ILE A 103 -2.22 -4.52 -12.31
N MET A 104 -2.73 -3.84 -11.29
CA MET A 104 -3.92 -3.01 -11.42
C MET A 104 -3.68 -1.79 -12.31
N LEU A 105 -2.49 -1.18 -12.26
CA LEU A 105 -2.12 -0.10 -13.17
C LEU A 105 -2.18 -0.55 -14.64
N ILE A 106 -1.59 -1.70 -14.95
CA ILE A 106 -1.61 -2.26 -16.30
C ILE A 106 -3.04 -2.54 -16.74
N LEU A 107 -3.85 -3.16 -15.87
CA LEU A 107 -5.23 -3.49 -16.16
C LEU A 107 -6.06 -2.23 -16.47
N HIS A 108 -6.00 -1.22 -15.61
CA HIS A 108 -6.75 0.02 -15.83
C HIS A 108 -6.24 0.85 -17.00
N ALA A 109 -4.94 0.81 -17.28
CA ALA A 109 -4.36 1.47 -18.45
C ALA A 109 -4.82 0.81 -19.74
N THR A 110 -4.91 -0.52 -19.81
CA THR A 110 -5.42 -1.25 -20.99
C THR A 110 -6.91 -1.03 -21.21
N GLU A 111 -7.69 -0.79 -20.16
CA GLU A 111 -9.12 -0.48 -20.24
C GLU A 111 -9.40 1.02 -20.46
N LEU A 112 -8.35 1.84 -20.60
CA LEU A 112 -8.44 3.30 -20.75
C LEU A 112 -9.15 3.99 -19.56
N ASP A 113 -9.14 3.39 -18.38
CA ASP A 113 -9.61 3.99 -17.15
C ASP A 113 -8.52 4.84 -16.53
N ILE A 114 -8.42 6.08 -16.98
CA ILE A 114 -7.37 7.01 -16.60
C ILE A 114 -7.42 7.31 -15.09
N GLY A 115 -8.61 7.46 -14.52
CA GLY A 115 -8.77 7.78 -13.10
C GLY A 115 -8.21 6.69 -12.18
N LEU A 116 -8.58 5.45 -12.43
CA LEU A 116 -8.07 4.30 -11.66
C LEU A 116 -6.60 4.00 -11.96
N ALA A 117 -6.15 4.21 -13.20
CA ALA A 117 -4.73 4.09 -13.54
C ALA A 117 -3.87 5.12 -12.79
N LEU A 118 -4.30 6.37 -12.73
CA LEU A 118 -3.61 7.42 -11.96
C LEU A 118 -3.61 7.13 -10.46
N THR A 119 -4.70 6.57 -9.92
CA THR A 119 -4.77 6.14 -8.52
C THR A 119 -3.71 5.09 -8.21
N ASN A 120 -3.57 4.07 -9.05
CA ASN A 120 -2.55 3.05 -8.88
C ASN A 120 -1.13 3.60 -9.06
N LEU A 121 -0.92 4.51 -9.99
CA LEU A 121 0.35 5.20 -10.15
C LEU A 121 0.74 6.00 -8.90
N PHE A 122 -0.22 6.71 -8.30
CA PHE A 122 -0.02 7.41 -7.04
C PHE A 122 0.33 6.46 -5.90
N LEU A 123 -0.37 5.33 -5.78
CA LEU A 123 -0.07 4.31 -4.77
C LEU A 123 1.35 3.76 -4.92
N ILE A 124 1.77 3.46 -6.14
CA ILE A 124 3.16 3.04 -6.43
C ILE A 124 4.15 4.13 -5.98
N ALA A 125 3.85 5.39 -6.29
CA ALA A 125 4.72 6.52 -5.95
C ALA A 125 4.92 6.71 -4.44
N ILE A 126 3.97 6.30 -3.60
CA ILE A 126 4.09 6.34 -2.14
C ILE A 126 4.58 5.02 -1.53
N THR A 127 4.28 3.87 -2.15
CA THR A 127 4.70 2.55 -1.66
C THR A 127 6.17 2.27 -1.95
N ALA A 128 6.67 2.64 -3.12
CA ALA A 128 8.06 2.41 -3.50
C ALA A 128 9.07 3.11 -2.56
N PRO A 129 8.91 4.38 -2.16
CA PRO A 129 9.77 5.01 -1.16
C PRO A 129 9.73 4.32 0.21
N VAL A 130 8.56 3.84 0.64
CA VAL A 130 8.45 3.09 1.91
C VAL A 130 9.32 1.84 1.85
N LEU A 131 9.23 1.04 0.79
CA LEU A 131 10.07 -0.13 0.61
C LEU A 131 11.57 0.25 0.58
N TRP A 132 11.91 1.29 -0.18
CA TRP A 132 13.30 1.70 -0.36
C TRP A 132 13.95 2.19 0.94
N PHE A 133 13.29 3.09 1.67
CA PHE A 133 13.87 3.72 2.84
C PHE A 133 13.70 2.92 4.14
N ARG A 134 12.74 2.01 4.20
CA ARG A 134 12.51 1.16 5.39
C ARG A 134 13.31 -0.16 5.37
N ARG A 135 13.96 -0.48 4.26
CA ARG A 135 14.74 -1.73 4.14
C ARG A 135 16.02 -1.76 4.97
N HIS A 136 16.52 -0.62 5.38
CA HIS A 136 17.74 -0.48 6.20
C HIS A 136 17.48 -0.23 7.67
#